data_7c1b9263a658f6186fcdeeaa0816f3ac
#
_entry.id   7c1b9263a658f6186fcdeeaa0816f3ac
#
_cell.length_a   1.000
_cell.length_b   1.000
_cell.length_c   1.000
_cell.angle_alpha   90.00
_cell.angle_beta   90.00
_cell.angle_gamma   90.00
#
_symmetry.space_group_name_H-M   'P 1'
#
loop_
_entity.id
_entity.type
_entity.pdbx_description
1 polymer ?
#
loop_
_entity_poly.entity_id
_entity_poly.type
_entity_poly.pdbx_seq_one_letter_code
_entity_poly.pdbx_strand_id
1 'polypeptide(L)'
;GEPFMTFDRVLLFLKTLRSRISHPLYIWMYTNGILVTEDKLKALRDNGLDEIRFDISATHYRLDALKKALGIIPCVTVEIPAIPEDLETTRRMIRELHDAGVNHLNLHQLRCTPFNKARFIQRAYTFLHGPRVTVLETELTALELIRYALEQNIALPINYCSFTYRHQFQRAGAHRRNSLQIKAAHEDITPTGHIRTMSLCGGKEQIGSIHQRLLSQESDTSLWRVTKDCEQLFFNAALWPLINFSHVRLKVSYSGTSLKTSVSFLHPFKEVALNKKKKVVIERHIEQPGIWLEGEQVYSFGQEFVRSSTCLSTAISDSLPQDMLSEIRSFESFIPGLAPYY
;
A
#
# COMPACT_ATOMS: atom_id res chain seq x y z
N GLY A 1 -3.99 -22.19 5.55
CA GLY A 1 -4.77 -23.30 6.15
C GLY A 1 -6.13 -22.83 6.64
N GLU A 2 -7.04 -23.76 6.90
CA GLU A 2 -8.40 -23.48 7.38
C GLU A 2 -8.40 -23.20 8.89
N PRO A 3 -8.76 -21.99 9.37
CA PRO A 3 -8.71 -21.63 10.79
C PRO A 3 -9.62 -22.50 11.68
N PHE A 4 -10.77 -22.93 11.15
CA PHE A 4 -11.71 -23.76 11.89
C PHE A 4 -11.21 -25.19 12.20
N MET A 5 -10.12 -25.63 11.57
CA MET A 5 -9.42 -26.87 11.94
C MET A 5 -8.63 -26.74 13.24
N THR A 6 -8.22 -25.52 13.61
CA THR A 6 -7.47 -25.23 14.84
C THR A 6 -8.19 -24.15 15.65
N PHE A 7 -9.49 -24.32 15.85
CA PHE A 7 -10.39 -23.31 16.37
C PHE A 7 -9.97 -22.77 17.74
N ASP A 8 -9.58 -23.63 18.68
CA ASP A 8 -9.16 -23.22 20.01
C ASP A 8 -7.92 -22.30 19.96
N ARG A 9 -7.00 -22.55 19.01
CA ARG A 9 -5.84 -21.69 18.79
C ARG A 9 -6.25 -20.31 18.24
N VAL A 10 -7.26 -20.27 17.38
CA VAL A 10 -7.81 -19.01 16.85
C VAL A 10 -8.42 -18.20 17.99
N LEU A 11 -9.23 -18.80 18.84
CA LEU A 11 -9.80 -18.15 20.03
C LEU A 11 -8.72 -17.62 20.97
N LEU A 12 -7.67 -18.42 21.23
CA LEU A 12 -6.54 -17.99 22.06
C LEU A 12 -5.85 -16.76 21.45
N PHE A 13 -5.66 -16.72 20.13
CA PHE A 13 -5.06 -15.57 19.45
C PHE A 13 -5.94 -14.33 19.55
N LEU A 14 -7.26 -14.45 19.32
CA LEU A 14 -8.20 -13.33 19.47
C LEU A 14 -8.17 -12.74 20.87
N LYS A 15 -8.32 -13.59 21.89
CA LYS A 15 -8.22 -13.19 23.30
C LYS A 15 -6.90 -12.47 23.62
N THR A 16 -5.79 -13.04 23.12
CA THR A 16 -4.46 -12.48 23.34
C THR A 16 -4.30 -11.11 22.67
N LEU A 17 -4.77 -10.95 21.44
CA LEU A 17 -4.69 -9.67 20.72
C LEU A 17 -5.54 -8.60 21.43
N ARG A 18 -6.80 -8.91 21.76
CA ARG A 18 -7.72 -7.98 22.42
C ARG A 18 -7.25 -7.59 23.83
N SER A 19 -6.60 -8.50 24.55
CA SER A 19 -6.11 -8.20 25.92
C SER A 19 -4.77 -7.46 25.97
N ARG A 20 -3.94 -7.59 24.94
CA ARG A 20 -2.56 -7.06 24.97
C ARG A 20 -2.35 -5.79 24.17
N ILE A 21 -3.26 -5.48 23.26
CA ILE A 21 -3.14 -4.34 22.35
C ILE A 21 -4.19 -3.31 22.74
N SER A 22 -3.75 -2.15 23.21
CA SER A 22 -4.62 -1.08 23.76
C SER A 22 -5.23 -0.20 22.65
N HIS A 23 -4.62 -0.11 21.46
CA HIS A 23 -5.20 0.67 20.37
C HIS A 23 -6.23 -0.16 19.58
N PRO A 24 -7.21 0.48 18.94
CA PRO A 24 -8.23 -0.22 18.15
C PRO A 24 -7.61 -1.09 17.06
N LEU A 25 -8.01 -2.36 17.02
CA LEU A 25 -7.65 -3.31 15.96
C LEU A 25 -8.91 -3.76 15.24
N TYR A 26 -8.85 -3.77 13.91
CA TYR A 26 -9.83 -4.47 13.09
C TYR A 26 -9.30 -5.88 12.78
N ILE A 27 -9.97 -6.90 13.31
CA ILE A 27 -9.54 -8.30 13.18
C ILE A 27 -10.49 -9.06 12.28
N TRP A 28 -9.94 -9.63 11.22
CA TRP A 28 -10.70 -10.43 10.27
C TRP A 28 -10.07 -11.80 10.06
N MET A 29 -10.87 -12.76 9.58
CA MET A 29 -10.47 -14.13 9.39
C MET A 29 -11.06 -14.70 8.09
N TYR A 30 -10.26 -15.50 7.36
CA TYR A 30 -10.73 -16.27 6.20
C TYR A 30 -11.24 -17.64 6.61
N THR A 31 -12.22 -18.16 5.85
CA THR A 31 -12.68 -19.56 5.95
C THR A 31 -13.25 -20.03 4.62
N ASN A 32 -13.16 -21.35 4.36
CA ASN A 32 -13.89 -22.02 3.30
C ASN A 32 -15.34 -22.38 3.71
N GLY A 33 -15.74 -22.11 4.94
CA GLY A 33 -17.08 -22.34 5.46
C GLY A 33 -17.44 -23.78 5.86
N ILE A 34 -16.64 -24.79 5.51
CA ILE A 34 -16.99 -26.22 5.69
C ILE A 34 -17.22 -26.58 7.16
N LEU A 35 -16.40 -26.04 8.07
CA LEU A 35 -16.43 -26.36 9.51
C LEU A 35 -17.15 -25.32 10.36
N VAL A 36 -17.85 -24.37 9.72
CA VAL A 36 -18.58 -23.30 10.39
C VAL A 36 -19.84 -23.82 11.10
N THR A 37 -19.99 -23.52 12.38
CA THR A 37 -21.18 -23.71 13.18
C THR A 37 -21.58 -22.45 13.88
N GLU A 38 -22.85 -22.25 14.25
CA GLU A 38 -23.32 -21.06 14.96
C GLU A 38 -22.60 -20.84 16.29
N ASP A 39 -22.36 -21.92 17.06
CA ASP A 39 -21.65 -21.81 18.34
C ASP A 39 -20.23 -21.29 18.17
N LYS A 40 -19.52 -21.76 17.14
CA LYS A 40 -18.19 -21.25 16.82
C LYS A 40 -18.24 -19.79 16.38
N LEU A 41 -19.24 -19.38 15.60
CA LEU A 41 -19.41 -17.98 15.18
C LEU A 41 -19.70 -17.08 16.39
N LYS A 42 -20.59 -17.49 17.29
CA LYS A 42 -20.87 -16.79 18.55
C LYS A 42 -19.60 -16.65 19.38
N ALA A 43 -18.84 -17.73 19.53
CA ALA A 43 -17.56 -17.68 20.25
C ALA A 43 -16.54 -16.71 19.61
N LEU A 44 -16.46 -16.64 18.28
CA LEU A 44 -15.61 -15.68 17.59
C LEU A 44 -16.05 -14.23 17.81
N ARG A 45 -17.35 -13.94 17.70
CA ARG A 45 -17.92 -12.63 18.00
C ARG A 45 -17.62 -12.21 19.45
N ASP A 46 -17.88 -13.07 20.41
CA ASP A 46 -17.73 -12.80 21.83
C ASP A 46 -16.26 -12.58 22.24
N ASN A 47 -15.33 -13.07 21.41
CA ASN A 47 -13.90 -12.80 21.55
C ASN A 47 -13.40 -11.69 20.63
N GLY A 48 -14.30 -10.95 19.98
CA GLY A 48 -13.98 -9.71 19.29
C GLY A 48 -13.48 -9.88 17.86
N LEU A 49 -13.98 -10.87 17.11
CA LEU A 49 -13.79 -10.90 15.66
C LEU A 49 -14.70 -9.85 15.01
N ASP A 50 -14.11 -8.95 14.19
CA ASP A 50 -14.88 -7.89 13.53
C ASP A 50 -15.46 -8.35 12.20
N GLU A 51 -14.72 -9.18 11.44
CA GLU A 51 -15.12 -9.60 10.09
C GLU A 51 -14.75 -11.07 9.82
N ILE A 52 -15.66 -11.78 9.14
CA ILE A 52 -15.38 -13.09 8.59
C ILE A 52 -15.49 -13.07 7.07
N ARG A 53 -14.50 -13.65 6.38
CA ARG A 53 -14.40 -13.69 4.93
C ARG A 53 -14.53 -15.11 4.43
N PHE A 54 -15.52 -15.34 3.59
CA PHE A 54 -15.83 -16.65 3.04
C PHE A 54 -15.28 -16.81 1.63
N ASP A 55 -14.48 -17.85 1.40
CA ASP A 55 -14.21 -18.37 0.06
C ASP A 55 -15.29 -19.39 -0.33
N ILE A 56 -16.37 -18.89 -0.90
CA ILE A 56 -17.50 -19.73 -1.34
C ILE A 56 -17.18 -20.52 -2.61
N SER A 57 -16.14 -20.18 -3.36
CA SER A 57 -15.72 -20.97 -4.54
C SER A 57 -15.26 -22.37 -4.12
N ALA A 58 -14.68 -22.51 -2.93
CA ALA A 58 -14.29 -23.80 -2.35
C ALA A 58 -15.47 -24.73 -2.05
N THR A 59 -16.70 -24.22 -2.01
CA THR A 59 -17.94 -24.98 -1.72
C THR A 59 -18.93 -24.93 -2.87
N HIS A 60 -18.45 -24.73 -4.10
CA HIS A 60 -19.30 -24.62 -5.30
C HIS A 60 -20.39 -23.54 -5.15
N TYR A 61 -20.01 -22.38 -4.63
CA TYR A 61 -20.84 -21.18 -4.43
C TYR A 61 -22.06 -21.41 -3.49
N ARG A 62 -22.03 -22.42 -2.60
CA ARG A 62 -23.08 -22.59 -1.60
C ARG A 62 -22.97 -21.56 -0.48
N LEU A 63 -24.13 -21.04 -0.08
CA LEU A 63 -24.23 -19.96 0.90
C LEU A 63 -24.66 -20.41 2.31
N ASP A 64 -24.88 -21.71 2.55
CA ASP A 64 -25.41 -22.21 3.83
C ASP A 64 -24.57 -21.81 5.05
N ALA A 65 -23.23 -21.93 4.93
CA ALA A 65 -22.32 -21.58 6.00
C ALA A 65 -22.24 -20.07 6.21
N LEU A 66 -22.24 -19.30 5.11
CA LEU A 66 -22.22 -17.84 5.14
C LEU A 66 -23.50 -17.28 5.78
N LYS A 67 -24.68 -17.82 5.42
CA LYS A 67 -25.97 -17.39 5.98
C LYS A 67 -26.02 -17.55 7.50
N LYS A 68 -25.35 -18.55 8.08
CA LYS A 68 -25.23 -18.68 9.55
C LYS A 68 -24.45 -17.56 10.20
N ALA A 69 -23.51 -16.94 9.47
CA ALA A 69 -22.68 -15.85 10.01
C ALA A 69 -23.41 -14.50 10.00
N LEU A 70 -24.40 -14.33 9.12
CA LEU A 70 -25.19 -13.10 9.02
C LEU A 70 -25.97 -12.87 10.32
N GLY A 71 -25.89 -11.65 10.86
CA GLY A 71 -26.47 -11.29 12.14
C GLY A 71 -25.71 -11.78 13.39
N ILE A 72 -24.68 -12.66 13.21
CA ILE A 72 -23.80 -13.08 14.32
C ILE A 72 -22.50 -12.29 14.29
N ILE A 73 -21.77 -12.31 13.16
CA ILE A 73 -20.53 -11.55 13.01
C ILE A 73 -20.84 -10.15 12.47
N PRO A 74 -20.22 -9.08 12.99
CA PRO A 74 -20.52 -7.70 12.59
C PRO A 74 -20.37 -7.43 11.10
N CYS A 75 -19.36 -8.02 10.45
CA CYS A 75 -19.11 -7.88 9.02
C CYS A 75 -18.89 -9.25 8.38
N VAL A 76 -19.68 -9.56 7.33
CA VAL A 76 -19.55 -10.79 6.55
C VAL A 76 -19.18 -10.41 5.12
N THR A 77 -18.03 -10.89 4.66
CA THR A 77 -17.48 -10.62 3.33
C THR A 77 -17.34 -11.93 2.55
N VAL A 78 -17.61 -11.88 1.27
CA VAL A 78 -17.23 -12.94 0.32
C VAL A 78 -15.92 -12.54 -0.34
N GLU A 79 -14.97 -13.47 -0.42
CA GLU A 79 -13.67 -13.22 -1.03
C GLU A 79 -13.29 -14.39 -1.93
N ILE A 80 -13.45 -14.21 -3.25
CA ILE A 80 -13.32 -15.25 -4.28
C ILE A 80 -12.46 -14.77 -5.46
N PRO A 81 -11.80 -15.66 -6.19
CA PRO A 81 -11.18 -15.31 -7.46
C PRO A 81 -12.26 -14.98 -8.51
N ALA A 82 -11.98 -13.98 -9.36
CA ALA A 82 -12.81 -13.70 -10.54
C ALA A 82 -12.45 -14.69 -11.65
N ILE A 83 -13.09 -15.84 -11.65
CA ILE A 83 -12.85 -16.93 -12.61
C ILE A 83 -13.65 -16.64 -13.89
N PRO A 84 -13.00 -16.53 -15.07
CA PRO A 84 -13.70 -16.21 -16.32
C PRO A 84 -14.82 -17.20 -16.66
N GLU A 85 -14.59 -18.48 -16.42
CA GLU A 85 -15.56 -19.55 -16.70
C GLU A 85 -16.78 -19.51 -15.77
N ASP A 86 -16.65 -18.87 -14.61
CA ASP A 86 -17.72 -18.75 -13.62
C ASP A 86 -18.46 -17.39 -13.70
N LEU A 87 -18.26 -16.60 -14.77
CA LEU A 87 -18.83 -15.25 -14.92
C LEU A 87 -20.34 -15.23 -14.65
N GLU A 88 -21.11 -16.09 -15.32
CA GLU A 88 -22.58 -16.11 -15.17
C GLU A 88 -23.02 -16.63 -13.79
N THR A 89 -22.27 -17.56 -13.23
CA THR A 89 -22.50 -18.02 -11.85
C THR A 89 -22.27 -16.90 -10.86
N THR A 90 -21.16 -16.14 -11.04
CA THR A 90 -20.82 -15.03 -10.14
C THR A 90 -21.81 -13.86 -10.30
N ARG A 91 -22.33 -13.56 -11.49
CA ARG A 91 -23.41 -12.58 -11.69
C ARG A 91 -24.66 -12.92 -10.86
N ARG A 92 -25.09 -14.17 -10.88
CA ARG A 92 -26.22 -14.63 -10.04
C ARG A 92 -25.88 -14.49 -8.56
N MET A 93 -24.67 -14.89 -8.16
CA MET A 93 -24.21 -14.78 -6.77
C MET A 93 -24.20 -13.33 -6.27
N ILE A 94 -23.79 -12.36 -7.07
CA ILE A 94 -23.82 -10.94 -6.67
C ILE A 94 -25.22 -10.53 -6.20
N ARG A 95 -26.27 -10.92 -6.90
CA ARG A 95 -27.65 -10.64 -6.50
C ARG A 95 -28.04 -11.40 -5.22
N GLU A 96 -27.74 -12.69 -5.17
CA GLU A 96 -28.04 -13.51 -3.98
C GLU A 96 -27.30 -13.04 -2.73
N LEU A 97 -26.05 -12.57 -2.86
CA LEU A 97 -25.26 -12.03 -1.76
C LEU A 97 -25.84 -10.71 -1.25
N HIS A 98 -26.24 -9.83 -2.19
CA HIS A 98 -26.94 -8.58 -1.85
C HIS A 98 -28.24 -8.85 -1.09
N ASP A 99 -29.08 -9.73 -1.62
CA ASP A 99 -30.39 -10.06 -1.03
C ASP A 99 -30.25 -10.78 0.32
N ALA A 100 -29.17 -11.52 0.53
CA ALA A 100 -28.84 -12.13 1.82
C ALA A 100 -28.29 -11.15 2.85
N GLY A 101 -27.92 -9.94 2.46
CA GLY A 101 -27.36 -8.92 3.36
C GLY A 101 -25.86 -9.06 3.64
N VAL A 102 -25.10 -9.61 2.69
CA VAL A 102 -23.63 -9.65 2.74
C VAL A 102 -23.07 -8.23 2.65
N ASN A 103 -22.07 -7.92 3.46
CA ASN A 103 -21.52 -6.56 3.54
C ASN A 103 -20.61 -6.20 2.37
N HIS A 104 -19.77 -7.13 1.91
CA HIS A 104 -18.79 -6.86 0.84
C HIS A 104 -18.53 -8.09 -0.02
N LEU A 105 -18.15 -7.85 -1.28
CA LEU A 105 -17.58 -8.85 -2.19
C LEU A 105 -16.19 -8.40 -2.63
N ASN A 106 -15.16 -9.19 -2.32
CA ASN A 106 -13.81 -9.00 -2.79
C ASN A 106 -13.50 -9.99 -3.91
N LEU A 107 -13.21 -9.48 -5.09
CA LEU A 107 -12.77 -10.27 -6.23
C LEU A 107 -11.23 -10.27 -6.31
N HIS A 108 -10.64 -11.45 -6.48
CA HIS A 108 -9.20 -11.61 -6.63
C HIS A 108 -8.79 -11.89 -8.07
N GLN A 109 -7.64 -11.36 -8.44
CA GLN A 109 -6.97 -11.72 -9.68
C GLN A 109 -6.35 -13.13 -9.56
N LEU A 110 -6.58 -13.98 -10.58
CA LEU A 110 -5.88 -15.26 -10.71
C LEU A 110 -4.41 -15.03 -11.03
N ARG A 111 -3.54 -15.76 -10.33
CA ARG A 111 -2.12 -15.79 -10.62
C ARG A 111 -1.65 -17.18 -11.02
N CYS A 112 -0.71 -17.25 -11.94
CA CYS A 112 -0.02 -18.49 -12.28
C CYS A 112 0.97 -18.84 -11.16
N THR A 113 0.92 -20.07 -10.70
CA THR A 113 1.82 -20.64 -9.69
C THR A 113 2.32 -22.00 -10.17
N PRO A 114 3.42 -22.54 -9.63
CA PRO A 114 3.84 -23.90 -9.95
C PRO A 114 2.74 -24.94 -9.75
N PHE A 115 1.85 -24.71 -8.77
CA PHE A 115 0.75 -25.63 -8.42
C PHE A 115 -0.37 -25.66 -9.47
N ASN A 116 -0.76 -24.50 -10.03
CA ASN A 116 -1.89 -24.38 -10.97
C ASN A 116 -1.47 -24.24 -12.45
N LYS A 117 -0.16 -24.09 -12.73
CA LYS A 117 0.39 -23.88 -14.06
C LYS A 117 -0.14 -24.89 -15.10
N ALA A 118 -0.12 -26.19 -14.77
CA ALA A 118 -0.55 -27.23 -15.69
C ALA A 118 -2.03 -27.09 -16.12
N ARG A 119 -2.88 -26.62 -15.20
CA ARG A 119 -4.31 -26.36 -15.50
C ARG A 119 -4.49 -25.09 -16.30
N PHE A 120 -3.69 -24.03 -16.03
CA PHE A 120 -3.80 -22.75 -16.70
C PHE A 120 -3.31 -22.79 -18.16
N ILE A 121 -2.26 -23.55 -18.46
CA ILE A 121 -1.75 -23.74 -19.84
C ILE A 121 -2.80 -24.39 -20.76
N GLN A 122 -3.69 -25.21 -20.19
CA GLN A 122 -4.76 -25.86 -20.98
C GLN A 122 -5.93 -24.92 -21.29
N ARG A 123 -5.92 -23.69 -20.78
CA ARG A 123 -6.93 -22.66 -21.01
C ARG A 123 -6.39 -21.56 -21.92
N ALA A 124 -7.27 -20.95 -22.69
CA ALA A 124 -6.92 -19.84 -23.58
C ALA A 124 -6.76 -18.53 -22.76
N TYR A 125 -5.84 -18.53 -21.79
CA TYR A 125 -5.56 -17.37 -20.97
C TYR A 125 -4.39 -16.55 -21.52
N THR A 126 -4.53 -15.24 -21.45
CA THR A 126 -3.45 -14.27 -21.69
C THR A 126 -2.71 -13.98 -20.37
N PHE A 127 -1.41 -14.30 -20.34
CA PHE A 127 -0.60 -14.08 -19.14
C PHE A 127 0.04 -12.71 -19.15
N LEU A 128 -0.17 -11.96 -18.08
CA LEU A 128 0.43 -10.66 -17.84
C LEU A 128 1.66 -10.82 -16.94
N HIS A 129 2.77 -10.21 -17.34
CA HIS A 129 4.07 -10.27 -16.68
C HIS A 129 4.31 -8.98 -15.88
N GLY A 130 3.72 -8.87 -14.71
CA GLY A 130 3.94 -7.77 -13.78
C GLY A 130 4.70 -8.25 -12.52
N PRO A 131 4.34 -7.72 -11.35
CA PRO A 131 4.90 -8.16 -10.06
C PRO A 131 4.68 -9.67 -9.79
N ARG A 132 3.71 -10.25 -10.45
CA ARG A 132 3.41 -11.69 -10.52
C ARG A 132 2.85 -12.01 -11.91
N VAL A 133 3.02 -13.25 -12.35
CA VAL A 133 2.35 -13.72 -13.56
C VAL A 133 0.87 -13.92 -13.26
N THR A 134 0.02 -13.13 -13.90
CA THR A 134 -1.43 -13.10 -13.67
C THR A 134 -2.19 -13.34 -14.97
N VAL A 135 -3.51 -13.45 -14.90
CA VAL A 135 -4.40 -13.73 -16.03
C VAL A 135 -5.20 -12.48 -16.36
N LEU A 136 -5.13 -12.00 -17.62
CA LEU A 136 -5.85 -10.81 -18.09
C LEU A 136 -7.36 -11.02 -18.04
N GLU A 137 -7.84 -12.17 -18.46
CA GLU A 137 -9.28 -12.50 -18.50
C GLU A 137 -9.92 -12.41 -17.10
N THR A 138 -9.16 -12.67 -16.03
CA THR A 138 -9.63 -12.46 -14.66
C THR A 138 -9.92 -10.98 -14.37
N GLU A 139 -9.06 -10.08 -14.85
CA GLU A 139 -9.26 -8.64 -14.68
C GLU A 139 -10.50 -8.18 -15.46
N LEU A 140 -10.62 -8.59 -16.71
CA LEU A 140 -11.79 -8.28 -17.53
C LEU A 140 -13.08 -8.83 -16.92
N THR A 141 -13.05 -10.05 -16.37
CA THR A 141 -14.18 -10.67 -15.64
C THR A 141 -14.56 -9.85 -14.41
N ALA A 142 -13.58 -9.42 -13.60
CA ALA A 142 -13.85 -8.63 -12.40
C ALA A 142 -14.47 -7.27 -12.76
N LEU A 143 -13.95 -6.58 -13.78
CA LEU A 143 -14.50 -5.30 -14.26
C LEU A 143 -15.92 -5.47 -14.83
N GLU A 144 -16.18 -6.55 -15.55
CA GLU A 144 -17.50 -6.90 -16.06
C GLU A 144 -18.51 -7.18 -14.94
N LEU A 145 -18.10 -7.87 -13.89
CA LEU A 145 -18.94 -8.11 -12.70
C LEU A 145 -19.28 -6.81 -11.97
N ILE A 146 -18.31 -5.90 -11.84
CA ILE A 146 -18.54 -4.56 -11.24
C ILE A 146 -19.50 -3.76 -12.13
N ARG A 147 -19.28 -3.74 -13.46
CA ARG A 147 -20.16 -3.09 -14.41
C ARG A 147 -21.60 -3.62 -14.31
N TYR A 148 -21.77 -4.93 -14.29
CA TYR A 148 -23.06 -5.59 -14.12
C TYR A 148 -23.76 -5.13 -12.82
N ALA A 149 -23.08 -5.11 -11.69
CA ALA A 149 -23.65 -4.66 -10.41
C ALA A 149 -24.14 -3.21 -10.47
N LEU A 150 -23.35 -2.32 -11.11
CA LEU A 150 -23.71 -0.91 -11.31
C LEU A 150 -24.92 -0.76 -12.22
N GLU A 151 -24.96 -1.44 -13.37
CA GLU A 151 -26.07 -1.37 -14.34
C GLU A 151 -27.37 -1.94 -13.74
N GLN A 152 -27.28 -2.93 -12.88
CA GLN A 152 -28.42 -3.53 -12.18
C GLN A 152 -28.79 -2.79 -10.89
N ASN A 153 -28.11 -1.71 -10.54
CA ASN A 153 -28.31 -0.96 -9.29
C ASN A 153 -28.24 -1.85 -8.02
N ILE A 154 -27.35 -2.85 -8.02
CA ILE A 154 -27.13 -3.72 -6.87
C ILE A 154 -26.18 -3.00 -5.90
N ALA A 155 -26.67 -2.67 -4.70
CA ALA A 155 -25.93 -1.89 -3.69
C ALA A 155 -24.93 -2.73 -2.86
N LEU A 156 -24.42 -3.84 -3.40
CA LEU A 156 -23.36 -4.63 -2.79
C LEU A 156 -22.00 -3.96 -3.07
N PRO A 157 -21.23 -3.54 -2.07
CA PRO A 157 -19.88 -3.04 -2.27
C PRO A 157 -18.97 -4.13 -2.83
N ILE A 158 -18.45 -3.92 -4.04
CA ILE A 158 -17.56 -4.84 -4.74
C ILE A 158 -16.18 -4.22 -4.89
N ASN A 159 -15.15 -4.92 -4.44
CA ASN A 159 -13.76 -4.54 -4.63
C ASN A 159 -13.03 -5.56 -5.50
N TYR A 160 -12.22 -5.06 -6.44
CA TYR A 160 -11.29 -5.90 -7.20
C TYR A 160 -9.85 -5.69 -6.72
N CYS A 161 -9.25 -6.76 -6.20
CA CYS A 161 -7.91 -6.74 -5.63
C CYS A 161 -6.92 -7.37 -6.62
N SER A 162 -6.37 -6.56 -7.54
CA SER A 162 -5.33 -7.00 -8.47
C SER A 162 -3.97 -7.13 -7.78
N PHE A 163 -3.05 -7.89 -8.38
CA PHE A 163 -1.66 -7.96 -7.90
C PHE A 163 -0.92 -6.65 -8.09
N THR A 164 -1.26 -5.87 -9.13
CA THR A 164 -0.73 -4.51 -9.32
C THR A 164 -1.16 -3.59 -8.18
N TYR A 165 -2.44 -3.60 -7.81
CA TYR A 165 -2.93 -2.84 -6.65
C TYR A 165 -2.19 -3.22 -5.37
N ARG A 166 -2.03 -4.52 -5.10
CA ARG A 166 -1.28 -4.99 -3.92
C ARG A 166 0.17 -4.54 -3.94
N HIS A 167 0.82 -4.64 -5.10
CA HIS A 167 2.21 -4.25 -5.24
C HIS A 167 2.39 -2.75 -5.04
N GLN A 168 1.58 -1.92 -5.67
CA GLN A 168 1.70 -0.48 -5.55
C GLN A 168 1.26 0.04 -4.17
N PHE A 169 0.02 -0.21 -3.77
CA PHE A 169 -0.57 0.45 -2.61
C PHE A 169 -0.27 -0.26 -1.29
N GLN A 170 -0.36 -1.59 -1.23
CA GLN A 170 -0.07 -2.31 0.03
C GLN A 170 1.42 -2.29 0.37
N ARG A 171 2.28 -2.41 -0.65
CA ARG A 171 3.73 -2.29 -0.47
C ARG A 171 4.11 -0.87 -0.06
N ALA A 172 3.57 0.15 -0.73
CA ALA A 172 3.78 1.55 -0.35
C ALA A 172 3.36 1.83 1.10
N GLY A 173 2.21 1.32 1.53
CA GLY A 173 1.77 1.41 2.92
C GLY A 173 2.73 0.74 3.91
N ALA A 174 3.30 -0.41 3.55
CA ALA A 174 4.32 -1.08 4.36
C ALA A 174 5.63 -0.28 4.41
N HIS A 175 6.11 0.20 3.27
CA HIS A 175 7.30 1.05 3.17
C HIS A 175 7.11 2.33 3.98
N ARG A 176 5.96 3.00 3.87
CA ARG A 176 5.64 4.21 4.64
C ARG A 176 5.75 3.97 6.14
N ARG A 177 5.21 2.86 6.67
CA ARG A 177 5.34 2.51 8.11
C ARG A 177 6.79 2.32 8.53
N ASN A 178 7.59 1.65 7.70
CA ASN A 178 9.02 1.46 7.98
C ASN A 178 9.78 2.80 7.92
N SER A 179 9.53 3.59 6.89
CA SER A 179 10.17 4.89 6.66
C SER A 179 9.91 5.87 7.80
N LEU A 180 8.70 5.87 8.38
CA LEU A 180 8.36 6.64 9.58
C LEU A 180 9.25 6.32 10.79
N GLN A 181 9.77 5.10 10.87
CA GLN A 181 10.63 4.68 11.98
C GLN A 181 12.08 5.13 11.84
N ILE A 182 12.57 5.39 10.61
CA ILE A 182 14.00 5.58 10.34
C ILE A 182 14.32 6.94 9.68
N LYS A 183 13.33 7.65 9.13
CA LYS A 183 13.58 8.97 8.53
C LYS A 183 14.06 9.99 9.55
N ALA A 184 14.88 10.94 9.12
CA ALA A 184 15.20 12.15 9.90
C ALA A 184 14.07 13.18 9.82
N ALA A 185 14.05 14.16 10.71
CA ALA A 185 13.01 15.19 10.74
C ALA A 185 13.02 16.07 9.49
N HIS A 186 14.22 16.35 8.92
CA HIS A 186 14.39 17.13 7.70
C HIS A 186 14.06 16.35 6.40
N GLU A 187 13.60 15.09 6.50
CA GLU A 187 13.24 14.26 5.36
C GLU A 187 11.74 14.06 5.27
N ASP A 188 11.25 13.77 4.07
CA ASP A 188 9.84 13.51 3.77
C ASP A 188 9.61 12.05 3.38
N ILE A 189 8.35 11.62 3.42
CA ILE A 189 7.95 10.33 2.89
C ILE A 189 7.00 10.54 1.73
N THR A 190 7.37 9.98 0.58
CA THR A 190 6.57 10.06 -0.65
C THR A 190 5.29 9.22 -0.55
N PRO A 191 4.30 9.43 -1.42
CA PRO A 191 3.11 8.56 -1.50
C PRO A 191 3.45 7.08 -1.69
N THR A 192 4.50 6.75 -2.43
CA THR A 192 4.98 5.38 -2.66
C THR A 192 5.74 4.78 -1.46
N GLY A 193 5.98 5.59 -0.41
CA GLY A 193 6.61 5.15 0.84
C GLY A 193 8.13 5.28 0.89
N HIS A 194 8.77 5.87 -0.14
CA HIS A 194 10.20 6.17 -0.13
C HIS A 194 10.50 7.36 0.78
N ILE A 195 11.71 7.40 1.32
CA ILE A 195 12.23 8.57 2.03
C ILE A 195 12.85 9.49 0.98
N ARG A 196 12.28 10.69 0.84
CA ARG A 196 12.81 11.77 0.02
C ARG A 196 13.71 12.65 0.87
N THR A 197 14.95 12.83 0.45
CA THR A 197 15.90 13.77 1.05
C THR A 197 16.16 14.89 0.07
N MET A 198 15.83 16.10 0.47
CA MET A 198 16.09 17.32 -0.31
C MET A 198 17.23 18.09 0.32
N SER A 199 18.16 18.57 -0.50
CA SER A 199 19.24 19.44 -0.04
C SER A 199 19.57 20.52 -1.06
N LEU A 200 19.79 21.74 -0.56
CA LEU A 200 20.35 22.85 -1.32
C LEU A 200 21.86 22.73 -1.31
N CYS A 201 22.47 22.92 -2.46
CA CYS A 201 23.91 22.95 -2.63
C CYS A 201 24.31 24.28 -3.28
N GLY A 202 25.26 24.98 -2.69
CA GLY A 202 25.71 26.31 -3.15
C GLY A 202 26.89 26.79 -2.37
N GLY A 203 27.34 28.02 -2.65
CA GLY A 203 28.42 28.65 -1.90
C GLY A 203 28.03 28.95 -0.44
N LYS A 204 29.03 29.12 0.41
CA LYS A 204 28.84 29.36 1.85
C LYS A 204 27.95 30.57 2.16
N GLU A 205 28.08 31.65 1.38
CA GLU A 205 27.27 32.86 1.55
C GLU A 205 25.80 32.61 1.26
N GLN A 206 25.48 31.89 0.16
CA GLN A 206 24.12 31.59 -0.23
C GLN A 206 23.44 30.64 0.81
N ILE A 207 24.12 29.57 1.18
CA ILE A 207 23.60 28.61 2.19
C ILE A 207 23.49 29.31 3.55
N GLY A 208 24.47 30.13 3.94
CA GLY A 208 24.44 30.91 5.19
C GLY A 208 23.27 31.89 5.24
N SER A 209 22.98 32.60 4.15
CA SER A 209 21.83 33.51 4.05
C SER A 209 20.49 32.78 4.21
N ILE A 210 20.31 31.64 3.53
CA ILE A 210 19.10 30.82 3.67
C ILE A 210 18.96 30.31 5.11
N HIS A 211 20.05 29.85 5.72
CA HIS A 211 20.06 29.37 7.11
C HIS A 211 19.66 30.48 8.10
N GLN A 212 20.22 31.67 7.98
CA GLN A 212 19.88 32.82 8.83
C GLN A 212 18.38 33.18 8.67
N ARG A 213 17.87 33.16 7.45
CA ARG A 213 16.44 33.40 7.21
C ARG A 213 15.55 32.38 7.91
N LEU A 214 15.89 31.08 7.85
CA LEU A 214 15.13 30.04 8.55
C LEU A 214 15.14 30.22 10.08
N LEU A 215 16.29 30.64 10.63
CA LEU A 215 16.42 30.97 12.06
C LEU A 215 15.56 32.17 12.46
N SER A 216 15.50 33.21 11.63
CA SER A 216 14.72 34.43 11.92
C SER A 216 13.21 34.23 11.87
N GLN A 217 12.74 33.15 11.27
CA GLN A 217 11.30 32.85 11.15
C GLN A 217 10.77 31.91 12.23
N GLU A 218 11.55 31.68 13.31
CA GLU A 218 11.16 30.81 14.44
C GLU A 218 10.65 29.40 14.03
N SER A 219 11.12 28.91 12.86
CA SER A 219 10.74 27.61 12.36
C SER A 219 11.32 26.51 13.25
N ASP A 220 10.71 25.32 13.25
CA ASP A 220 11.24 24.17 13.97
C ASP A 220 12.63 23.76 13.43
N THR A 221 13.66 23.95 14.24
CA THR A 221 15.06 23.73 13.89
C THR A 221 15.38 22.26 13.56
N SER A 222 14.51 21.33 13.90
CA SER A 222 14.66 19.91 13.53
C SER A 222 14.40 19.66 12.04
N LEU A 223 13.69 20.58 11.37
CA LEU A 223 13.27 20.43 9.97
C LEU A 223 14.37 20.76 8.96
N TRP A 224 15.54 21.21 9.40
CA TRP A 224 16.71 21.41 8.52
C TRP A 224 18.01 21.03 9.21
N ARG A 225 19.03 20.83 8.42
CA ARG A 225 20.39 20.57 8.87
C ARG A 225 21.39 21.16 7.89
N VAL A 226 22.32 21.99 8.37
CA VAL A 226 23.44 22.53 7.60
C VAL A 226 24.67 21.66 7.82
N THR A 227 25.45 21.43 6.77
CA THR A 227 26.75 20.76 6.86
C THR A 227 27.79 21.66 7.53
N LYS A 228 28.85 21.07 8.10
CA LYS A 228 29.90 21.84 8.83
C LYS A 228 30.64 22.83 7.95
N ASP A 229 30.77 22.55 6.66
CA ASP A 229 31.38 23.42 5.65
C ASP A 229 30.45 24.54 5.15
N CYS A 230 29.16 24.49 5.56
CA CYS A 230 28.13 25.44 5.12
C CYS A 230 27.90 25.46 3.60
N GLU A 231 28.16 24.34 2.89
CA GLU A 231 27.97 24.26 1.45
C GLU A 231 26.69 23.46 1.08
N GLN A 232 26.07 22.82 2.09
CA GLN A 232 24.83 22.07 1.88
C GLN A 232 23.85 22.27 3.05
N LEU A 233 22.55 22.44 2.72
CA LEU A 233 21.45 22.56 3.67
C LEU A 233 20.38 21.53 3.31
N PHE A 234 20.15 20.57 4.19
CA PHE A 234 19.04 19.62 4.11
C PHE A 234 17.79 20.24 4.71
N PHE A 235 16.62 20.01 4.11
CA PHE A 235 15.38 20.61 4.60
C PHE A 235 14.13 19.77 4.31
N ASN A 236 13.13 19.91 5.17
CA ASN A 236 11.82 19.29 5.03
C ASN A 236 10.93 20.08 4.06
N ALA A 237 10.04 19.41 3.35
CA ALA A 237 9.08 20.00 2.42
C ALA A 237 8.24 21.15 3.03
N ALA A 238 7.95 21.11 4.33
CA ALA A 238 7.23 22.17 5.02
C ALA A 238 7.93 23.54 4.94
N LEU A 239 9.24 23.54 4.76
CA LEU A 239 10.03 24.78 4.65
C LEU A 239 10.10 25.32 3.22
N TRP A 240 9.56 24.60 2.23
CA TRP A 240 9.60 25.00 0.82
C TRP A 240 9.17 26.45 0.56
N PRO A 241 8.06 26.96 1.14
CA PRO A 241 7.62 28.33 0.91
C PRO A 241 8.57 29.42 1.47
N LEU A 242 9.45 29.04 2.40
CA LEU A 242 10.36 29.94 3.10
C LEU A 242 11.72 30.07 2.40
N ILE A 243 11.99 29.18 1.43
CA ILE A 243 13.30 29.07 0.78
C ILE A 243 13.30 29.86 -0.53
N ASN A 244 14.36 30.66 -0.71
CA ASN A 244 14.69 31.22 -2.00
C ASN A 244 15.68 30.31 -2.73
N PHE A 245 15.26 29.75 -3.86
CA PHE A 245 16.03 28.78 -4.65
C PHE A 245 16.97 29.48 -5.67
N SER A 246 17.03 30.80 -5.71
CA SER A 246 17.93 31.54 -6.60
C SER A 246 19.40 31.27 -6.23
N HIS A 247 20.23 31.00 -7.23
CA HIS A 247 21.66 30.76 -7.08
C HIS A 247 22.08 29.53 -6.26
N VAL A 248 21.16 28.58 -6.05
CA VAL A 248 21.46 27.27 -5.44
C VAL A 248 20.93 26.16 -6.32
N ARG A 249 21.54 24.98 -6.21
CA ARG A 249 21.03 23.76 -6.85
C ARG A 249 20.26 22.92 -5.83
N LEU A 250 19.17 22.32 -6.25
CA LEU A 250 18.45 21.36 -5.45
C LEU A 250 18.91 19.96 -5.81
N LYS A 251 19.35 19.19 -4.82
CA LYS A 251 19.59 17.76 -4.95
C LYS A 251 18.46 17.01 -4.27
N VAL A 252 17.79 16.12 -5.00
CA VAL A 252 16.75 15.23 -4.50
C VAL A 252 17.25 13.79 -4.57
N SER A 253 17.20 13.07 -3.46
CA SER A 253 17.57 11.65 -3.39
C SER A 253 16.46 10.82 -2.76
N TYR A 254 16.40 9.53 -3.13
CA TYR A 254 15.37 8.62 -2.64
C TYR A 254 15.98 7.39 -2.00
N SER A 255 15.39 6.97 -0.89
CA SER A 255 15.77 5.75 -0.20
C SER A 255 14.54 4.89 0.06
N GLY A 256 14.68 3.60 -0.19
CA GLY A 256 13.70 2.58 0.20
C GLY A 256 14.01 2.00 1.57
N THR A 257 13.04 1.28 2.13
CA THR A 257 13.18 0.59 3.41
C THR A 257 12.76 -0.87 3.32
N SER A 258 13.45 -1.74 4.03
CA SER A 258 13.10 -3.16 4.11
C SER A 258 13.16 -3.68 5.54
N LEU A 259 12.28 -4.64 5.85
CA LEU A 259 12.33 -5.37 7.12
C LEU A 259 13.29 -6.55 6.99
N LYS A 260 14.16 -6.69 7.99
CA LYS A 260 15.11 -7.79 8.13
C LYS A 260 14.95 -8.48 9.50
N THR A 261 15.38 -9.72 9.58
CA THR A 261 15.41 -10.48 10.84
C THR A 261 16.68 -10.23 11.64
N SER A 262 17.74 -9.76 10.96
CA SER A 262 19.05 -9.46 11.56
C SER A 262 19.70 -8.27 10.87
N VAL A 263 20.66 -7.64 11.53
CA VAL A 263 21.44 -6.53 11.01
C VAL A 263 22.51 -7.06 10.05
N SER A 264 22.62 -6.42 8.87
CA SER A 264 23.70 -6.72 7.91
C SER A 264 24.93 -5.83 8.08
N PHE A 265 24.81 -4.67 8.75
CA PHE A 265 25.80 -3.59 8.86
C PHE A 265 26.24 -2.97 7.52
N LEU A 266 25.61 -3.35 6.40
CA LEU A 266 25.90 -2.78 5.08
C LEU A 266 25.15 -1.47 4.83
N HIS A 267 24.05 -1.27 5.54
CA HIS A 267 23.16 -0.13 5.37
C HIS A 267 22.77 0.50 6.70
N PRO A 268 22.41 1.78 6.76
CA PRO A 268 21.80 2.36 7.95
C PRO A 268 20.58 1.57 8.38
N PHE A 269 20.45 1.34 9.67
CA PHE A 269 19.36 0.54 10.21
C PHE A 269 18.81 1.10 11.53
N LYS A 270 17.59 0.70 11.86
CA LYS A 270 16.96 0.90 13.16
C LYS A 270 16.38 -0.41 13.67
N GLU A 271 16.70 -0.76 14.89
CA GLU A 271 16.07 -1.89 15.57
C GLU A 271 14.76 -1.44 16.24
N VAL A 272 13.69 -2.18 16.01
CA VAL A 272 12.39 -1.95 16.63
C VAL A 272 12.02 -3.17 17.48
N ALA A 273 11.93 -2.97 18.79
CA ALA A 273 11.53 -4.03 19.71
C ALA A 273 10.04 -4.34 19.54
N LEU A 274 9.70 -5.60 19.27
CA LEU A 274 8.33 -6.10 19.24
C LEU A 274 7.88 -6.55 20.63
N ASN A 275 8.78 -7.11 21.40
CA ASN A 275 8.61 -7.49 22.80
C ASN A 275 9.98 -7.70 23.45
N LYS A 276 10.02 -8.16 24.73
CA LYS A 276 11.27 -8.40 25.48
C LYS A 276 12.26 -9.37 24.81
N LYS A 277 11.80 -10.23 23.87
CA LYS A 277 12.60 -11.29 23.24
C LYS A 277 12.75 -11.14 21.72
N LYS A 278 11.91 -10.30 21.07
CA LYS A 278 11.87 -10.20 19.62
C LYS A 278 12.02 -8.76 19.18
N LYS A 279 12.85 -8.54 18.17
CA LYS A 279 13.02 -7.28 17.46
C LYS A 279 12.96 -7.52 15.95
N VAL A 280 12.65 -6.51 15.22
CA VAL A 280 12.82 -6.42 13.76
C VAL A 280 13.82 -5.33 13.45
N VAL A 281 14.50 -5.47 12.34
CA VAL A 281 15.45 -4.48 11.84
C VAL A 281 14.85 -3.82 10.61
N ILE A 282 14.84 -2.52 10.60
CA ILE A 282 14.48 -1.72 9.42
C ILE A 282 15.77 -1.22 8.82
N GLU A 283 16.12 -1.70 7.63
CA GLU A 283 17.26 -1.20 6.86
C GLU A 283 16.80 -0.16 5.84
N ARG A 284 17.64 0.85 5.62
CA ARG A 284 17.45 1.90 4.63
C ARG A 284 18.44 1.74 3.49
N HIS A 285 17.95 1.66 2.25
CA HIS A 285 18.74 1.50 1.05
C HIS A 285 18.62 2.75 0.18
N ILE A 286 19.74 3.28 -0.33
CA ILE A 286 19.71 4.35 -1.32
C ILE A 286 19.31 3.72 -2.66
N GLU A 287 18.20 4.20 -3.23
CA GLU A 287 17.69 3.74 -4.54
C GLU A 287 18.01 4.76 -5.65
N GLN A 288 17.98 6.06 -5.31
CA GLN A 288 18.42 7.14 -6.17
C GLN A 288 19.33 8.09 -5.38
N PRO A 289 20.66 8.14 -5.68
CA PRO A 289 21.63 8.90 -4.88
C PRO A 289 21.55 10.42 -5.06
N GLY A 290 20.94 10.89 -6.15
CA GLY A 290 20.72 12.32 -6.34
C GLY A 290 20.37 12.71 -7.76
N ILE A 291 19.22 13.36 -7.89
CA ILE A 291 18.76 14.07 -9.07
C ILE A 291 19.04 15.56 -8.82
N TRP A 292 19.71 16.21 -9.74
CA TRP A 292 20.06 17.62 -9.63
C TRP A 292 19.08 18.46 -10.42
N LEU A 293 18.51 19.48 -9.78
CA LEU A 293 17.53 20.40 -10.34
C LEU A 293 18.04 21.84 -10.22
N GLU A 294 17.83 22.64 -11.25
CA GLU A 294 18.27 24.03 -11.34
C GLU A 294 17.16 24.89 -11.95
N GLY A 295 17.11 26.17 -11.56
CA GLY A 295 16.21 27.16 -12.15
C GLY A 295 14.74 26.71 -12.18
N GLU A 296 14.12 26.74 -13.35
CA GLU A 296 12.71 26.36 -13.55
C GLU A 296 12.40 24.92 -13.17
N GLN A 297 13.37 24.01 -13.24
CA GLN A 297 13.19 22.62 -12.84
C GLN A 297 12.85 22.49 -11.34
N VAL A 298 13.46 23.31 -10.49
CA VAL A 298 13.18 23.36 -9.05
C VAL A 298 11.73 23.77 -8.80
N TYR A 299 11.26 24.82 -9.48
CA TYR A 299 9.88 25.29 -9.33
C TYR A 299 8.88 24.25 -9.79
N SER A 300 9.13 23.61 -10.92
CA SER A 300 8.29 22.55 -11.46
C SER A 300 8.21 21.35 -10.55
N PHE A 301 9.34 20.89 -10.02
CA PHE A 301 9.39 19.82 -9.02
C PHE A 301 8.60 20.21 -7.76
N GLY A 302 8.77 21.44 -7.28
CA GLY A 302 8.05 21.94 -6.11
C GLY A 302 6.54 21.97 -6.30
N GLN A 303 6.06 22.39 -7.45
CA GLN A 303 4.63 22.44 -7.76
C GLN A 303 4.03 21.05 -7.86
N GLU A 304 4.69 20.12 -8.56
CA GLU A 304 4.14 18.79 -8.82
C GLU A 304 4.25 17.85 -7.61
N PHE A 305 5.39 17.86 -6.90
CA PHE A 305 5.69 16.82 -5.91
C PHE A 305 5.78 17.29 -4.45
N VAL A 306 5.86 18.61 -4.21
CA VAL A 306 6.01 19.15 -2.86
C VAL A 306 4.75 19.88 -2.39
N ARG A 307 4.15 20.71 -3.23
CA ARG A 307 3.01 21.57 -2.86
C ARG A 307 1.65 20.98 -3.23
N SER A 308 1.59 20.05 -4.18
CA SER A 308 0.34 19.42 -4.58
C SER A 308 -0.13 18.44 -3.52
N SER A 309 -1.30 18.69 -2.94
CA SER A 309 -1.98 17.77 -2.03
C SER A 309 -2.74 16.65 -2.78
N THR A 310 -2.83 16.74 -4.11
CA THR A 310 -3.56 15.78 -4.95
C THR A 310 -2.66 15.25 -6.05
N CYS A 311 -2.40 13.97 -6.02
CA CYS A 311 -1.52 13.21 -6.93
C CYS A 311 -2.05 13.08 -8.39
N LEU A 312 -2.87 14.02 -8.88
CA LEU A 312 -3.55 13.96 -10.19
C LEU A 312 -3.41 15.27 -10.99
N SER A 313 -2.30 16.00 -10.84
CA SER A 313 -2.04 17.11 -11.76
C SER A 313 -1.62 16.56 -13.12
N THR A 314 -2.47 16.73 -14.12
CA THR A 314 -2.19 16.45 -15.54
C THR A 314 -1.42 17.61 -16.23
N ALA A 315 -1.07 18.65 -15.50
CA ALA A 315 -0.24 19.75 -16.02
C ALA A 315 1.22 19.27 -16.10
N ILE A 316 1.61 18.84 -17.28
CA ILE A 316 3.00 18.48 -17.60
C ILE A 316 3.83 19.76 -17.49
N SER A 317 4.78 19.78 -16.60
CA SER A 317 5.80 20.84 -16.57
C SER A 317 6.79 20.58 -17.69
N ASP A 318 6.75 21.40 -18.74
CA ASP A 318 7.66 21.31 -19.89
C ASP A 318 9.14 21.55 -19.55
N SER A 319 9.45 21.93 -18.32
CA SER A 319 10.80 22.26 -17.87
C SER A 319 11.63 21.07 -17.38
N LEU A 320 10.99 19.91 -17.08
CA LEU A 320 11.70 18.70 -16.68
C LEU A 320 11.86 17.75 -17.89
N PRO A 321 13.09 17.31 -18.22
CA PRO A 321 13.30 16.26 -19.23
C PRO A 321 12.46 15.02 -18.92
N GLN A 322 11.90 14.37 -19.96
CA GLN A 322 10.96 13.25 -19.80
C GLN A 322 11.55 12.04 -19.08
N ASP A 323 12.82 11.74 -19.29
CA ASP A 323 13.57 10.69 -18.59
C ASP A 323 13.70 10.99 -17.10
N MET A 324 14.09 12.21 -16.73
CA MET A 324 14.17 12.69 -15.36
C MET A 324 12.81 12.70 -14.68
N LEU A 325 11.77 13.18 -15.37
CA LEU A 325 10.40 13.19 -14.86
C LEU A 325 9.88 11.76 -14.61
N SER A 326 10.14 10.83 -15.53
CA SER A 326 9.78 9.41 -15.37
C SER A 326 10.48 8.80 -14.15
N GLU A 327 11.77 9.10 -13.97
CA GLU A 327 12.54 8.63 -12.83
C GLU A 327 11.96 9.18 -11.51
N ILE A 328 11.72 10.50 -11.41
CA ILE A 328 11.11 11.13 -10.22
C ILE A 328 9.75 10.50 -9.92
N ARG A 329 8.89 10.36 -10.93
CA ARG A 329 7.54 9.78 -10.78
C ARG A 329 7.56 8.35 -10.26
N SER A 330 8.59 7.58 -10.55
CA SER A 330 8.72 6.21 -10.02
C SER A 330 8.80 6.17 -8.49
N PHE A 331 9.27 7.25 -7.86
CA PHE A 331 9.36 7.41 -6.40
C PHE A 331 8.22 8.25 -5.81
N GLU A 332 7.66 9.18 -6.56
CA GLU A 332 6.69 10.18 -6.04
C GLU A 332 5.24 9.83 -6.32
N SER A 333 4.95 8.99 -7.32
CA SER A 333 3.57 8.73 -7.73
C SER A 333 3.32 7.26 -8.05
N PHE A 334 2.04 6.87 -8.01
CA PHE A 334 1.61 5.56 -8.48
C PHE A 334 1.43 5.58 -9.99
N ILE A 335 1.86 4.52 -10.65
CA ILE A 335 1.68 4.37 -12.10
C ILE A 335 0.21 4.04 -12.39
N PRO A 336 -0.52 4.86 -13.16
CA PRO A 336 -1.95 4.64 -13.42
C PRO A 336 -2.20 3.54 -14.44
N GLY A 337 -3.41 3.02 -14.44
CA GLY A 337 -3.94 2.11 -15.46
C GLY A 337 -3.23 0.77 -15.52
N LEU A 338 -3.04 0.25 -16.73
CA LEU A 338 -2.42 -1.05 -17.02
C LEU A 338 -0.90 -0.97 -17.24
N ALA A 339 -0.30 0.22 -17.28
CA ALA A 339 1.13 0.41 -17.48
C ALA A 339 2.03 -0.44 -16.55
N PRO A 340 1.66 -0.71 -15.27
CA PRO A 340 2.45 -1.60 -14.42
C PRO A 340 2.51 -3.07 -14.85
N TYR A 341 1.78 -3.46 -15.87
CA TYR A 341 1.79 -4.83 -16.41
C TYR A 341 2.74 -5.01 -17.59
N TYR A 342 3.35 -3.94 -18.09
CA TYR A 342 4.22 -3.94 -19.28
C TYR A 342 5.64 -3.52 -18.98
#